data_8ad3044ed04d14b7d33779a929641976
#
_entry.id   8ad3044ed04d14b7d33779a929641976
#
_cell.length_a   1.000
_cell.length_b   1.000
_cell.length_c   1.000
_cell.angle_alpha   90.00
_cell.angle_beta   90.00
_cell.angle_gamma   90.00
#
_symmetry.space_group_name_H-M   'P 1'
#
loop_
_entity.id
_entity.type
_entity.pdbx_description
1 polymer ?
#
loop_
_entity_poly.entity_id
_entity_poly.type
_entity_poly.pdbx_seq_one_letter_code
_entity_poly.pdbx_strand_id
1 'polypeptide(L)'
;YEISACLVGSEMCIRDRGKGNVIRRMFREIDAQCYIMADGDDTYPAEFAPSMVEKVLNKKVDMVVGDRLSSTYFTENKRPFHNFGNSLVRKCINIMFKTQINDIMTGYRAFSYQFVKSFPVLSKGFEIETEMSIHAVDKNMYIENEVIEYRDRPEGSESKLNTYSDGFRVLKTIAKLYLSLIHISEPTRQAEI
;
A
#
# COMPACT_ATOMS: atom_id res chain seq x y z
N TYR A 1 16.86 18.01 9.66
CA TYR A 1 16.00 17.19 8.76
C TYR A 1 14.91 18.10 8.22
N GLU A 2 14.93 18.40 6.92
CA GLU A 2 13.82 19.09 6.25
C GLU A 2 12.68 18.10 6.06
N ILE A 3 11.59 18.30 6.80
CA ILE A 3 10.34 17.59 6.56
C ILE A 3 9.58 18.34 5.47
N SER A 4 9.72 17.93 4.24
CA SER A 4 8.83 18.39 3.16
C SER A 4 7.48 17.68 3.30
N ALA A 5 6.55 18.28 4.04
CA ALA A 5 5.18 17.84 4.06
C ALA A 5 4.50 18.28 2.75
N CYS A 6 4.38 17.38 1.78
CA CYS A 6 3.56 17.62 0.61
C CYS A 6 2.13 17.20 0.93
N LEU A 7 1.31 18.15 1.36
CA LEU A 7 -0.14 17.96 1.46
C LEU A 7 -0.71 17.80 0.05
N VAL A 8 -1.07 16.58 -0.30
CA VAL A 8 -1.85 16.30 -1.49
C VAL A 8 -3.29 16.75 -1.23
N GLY A 9 -3.52 18.03 -1.41
CA GLY A 9 -4.87 18.59 -1.35
C GLY A 9 -5.75 18.11 -2.51
N SER A 10 -7.05 18.35 -2.39
CA SER A 10 -8.08 18.01 -3.37
C SER A 10 -7.75 18.42 -4.82
N GLU A 11 -6.99 19.48 -5.02
CA GLU A 11 -6.59 19.99 -6.34
C GLU A 11 -5.64 19.05 -7.09
N MET A 12 -4.71 18.39 -6.40
CA MET A 12 -3.80 17.40 -7.02
C MET A 12 -4.57 16.15 -7.46
N CYS A 13 -5.51 15.68 -6.62
CA CYS A 13 -6.39 14.56 -7.00
C CYS A 13 -7.28 14.88 -8.19
N ILE A 14 -7.75 16.14 -8.33
CA ILE A 14 -8.56 16.60 -9.46
C ILE A 14 -7.73 16.63 -10.75
N ARG A 15 -6.51 17.13 -10.69
CA ARG A 15 -5.63 17.26 -11.87
C ARG A 15 -5.11 15.90 -12.35
N ASP A 16 -4.66 15.05 -11.44
CA ASP A 16 -4.02 13.78 -11.77
C ASP A 16 -5.03 12.61 -11.90
N ARG A 17 -6.29 12.82 -11.52
CA ARG A 17 -7.41 11.86 -11.65
C ARG A 17 -7.09 10.46 -11.15
N GLY A 18 -6.84 10.32 -9.86
CA GLY A 18 -6.70 9.04 -9.16
C GLY A 18 -5.47 8.92 -8.28
N LYS A 19 -5.60 8.15 -7.19
CA LYS A 19 -4.58 7.99 -6.14
C LYS A 19 -3.23 7.53 -6.71
N GLY A 20 -3.23 6.54 -7.60
CA GLY A 20 -2.00 6.03 -8.20
C GLY A 20 -1.26 7.07 -9.05
N ASN A 21 -1.98 7.93 -9.79
CA ASN A 21 -1.34 8.99 -10.57
C ASN A 21 -0.69 10.06 -9.68
N VAL A 22 -1.33 10.41 -8.56
CA VAL A 22 -0.78 11.32 -7.56
C VAL A 22 0.51 10.74 -6.98
N ILE A 23 0.48 9.48 -6.53
CA ILE A 23 1.65 8.80 -5.97
C ILE A 23 2.79 8.73 -6.99
N ARG A 24 2.50 8.39 -8.25
CA ARG A 24 3.50 8.39 -9.34
C ARG A 24 4.20 9.74 -9.46
N ARG A 25 3.44 10.83 -9.44
CA ARG A 25 3.98 12.17 -9.52
C ARG A 25 4.85 12.49 -8.31
N MET A 26 4.36 12.21 -7.10
CA MET A 26 5.09 12.49 -5.87
C MET A 26 6.39 11.69 -5.78
N PHE A 27 6.37 10.41 -6.11
CA PHE A 27 7.58 9.56 -6.12
C PHE A 27 8.62 10.01 -7.15
N ARG A 28 8.19 10.68 -8.22
CA ARG A 28 9.09 11.25 -9.22
C ARG A 28 9.66 12.61 -8.81
N GLU A 29 8.81 13.48 -8.24
CA GLU A 29 9.17 14.88 -7.97
C GLU A 29 9.86 15.09 -6.62
N ILE A 30 9.57 14.22 -5.64
CA ILE A 30 10.16 14.31 -4.30
C ILE A 30 11.39 13.43 -4.21
N ASP A 31 12.45 13.96 -3.59
CA ASP A 31 13.65 13.24 -3.26
C ASP A 31 13.89 13.29 -1.76
N ALA A 32 13.74 12.12 -1.09
CA ALA A 32 13.82 11.99 0.36
C ALA A 32 14.39 10.63 0.77
N GLN A 33 14.93 10.53 1.98
CA GLN A 33 15.45 9.26 2.52
C GLN A 33 14.34 8.32 2.98
N CYS A 34 13.22 8.89 3.42
CA CYS A 34 12.02 8.18 3.86
C CYS A 34 10.78 8.91 3.35
N TYR A 35 9.79 8.14 2.92
CA TYR A 35 8.50 8.64 2.46
C TYR A 35 7.40 8.08 3.32
N ILE A 36 6.46 8.92 3.73
CA ILE A 36 5.23 8.48 4.40
C ILE A 36 4.04 8.80 3.51
N MET A 37 3.18 7.81 3.36
CA MET A 37 1.88 7.91 2.73
C MET A 37 0.79 7.71 3.79
N ALA A 38 -0.17 8.62 3.84
CA ALA A 38 -1.39 8.50 4.65
C ALA A 38 -2.58 9.05 3.86
N ASP A 39 -3.78 8.54 4.13
CA ASP A 39 -5.01 9.11 3.58
C ASP A 39 -5.36 10.39 4.34
N GLY A 40 -5.88 11.39 3.64
CA GLY A 40 -6.18 12.72 4.19
C GLY A 40 -7.57 12.83 4.84
N ASP A 41 -8.13 11.74 5.35
CA ASP A 41 -9.47 11.65 5.93
C ASP A 41 -9.46 11.50 7.47
N ASP A 42 -8.33 11.79 8.10
CA ASP A 42 -8.10 11.73 9.56
C ASP A 42 -8.33 10.35 10.19
N THR A 43 -8.30 9.29 9.39
CA THR A 43 -8.47 7.93 9.90
C THR A 43 -7.18 7.31 10.46
N TYR A 44 -6.02 7.88 10.11
CA TYR A 44 -4.70 7.42 10.55
C TYR A 44 -4.06 8.39 11.53
N PRO A 45 -3.85 7.96 12.81
CA PRO A 45 -3.18 8.80 13.81
C PRO A 45 -1.74 9.11 13.42
N ALA A 46 -1.38 10.40 13.49
CA ALA A 46 -0.02 10.85 13.14
C ALA A 46 1.04 10.38 14.14
N GLU A 47 0.64 9.96 15.32
CA GLU A 47 1.49 9.49 16.42
C GLU A 47 2.34 8.27 16.04
N PHE A 48 1.89 7.47 15.07
CA PHE A 48 2.64 6.30 14.59
C PHE A 48 3.69 6.66 13.53
N ALA A 49 3.63 7.84 12.92
CA ALA A 49 4.57 8.24 11.87
C ALA A 49 6.04 8.22 12.32
N PRO A 50 6.41 8.73 13.50
CA PRO A 50 7.81 8.70 13.97
C PRO A 50 8.37 7.28 14.09
N SER A 51 7.60 6.32 14.62
CA SER A 51 8.00 4.92 14.73
C SER A 51 8.22 4.28 13.36
N MET A 52 7.32 4.53 12.40
CA MET A 52 7.45 4.03 11.03
C MET A 52 8.69 4.60 10.33
N VAL A 53 8.98 5.90 10.51
CA VAL A 53 10.18 6.56 9.98
C VAL A 53 11.45 5.96 10.58
N GLU A 54 11.46 5.74 11.90
CA GLU A 54 12.60 5.13 12.60
C GLU A 54 12.92 3.74 12.04
N LYS A 55 11.91 2.91 11.78
CA LYS A 55 12.09 1.58 11.17
C LYS A 55 12.76 1.70 9.80
N VAL A 56 12.31 2.61 8.95
CA VAL A 56 12.90 2.81 7.63
C VAL A 56 14.34 3.31 7.72
N LEU A 57 14.60 4.34 8.53
CA LEU A 57 15.92 4.99 8.57
C LEU A 57 16.96 4.16 9.36
N ASN A 58 16.59 3.64 10.53
CA ASN A 58 17.51 3.00 11.46
C ASN A 58 17.59 1.49 11.26
N LYS A 59 16.45 0.81 11.03
CA LYS A 59 16.40 -0.63 10.83
C LYS A 59 16.53 -1.08 9.36
N LYS A 60 16.59 -0.12 8.43
CA LYS A 60 16.71 -0.38 6.99
C LYS A 60 15.54 -1.18 6.41
N VAL A 61 14.35 -0.97 6.94
CA VAL A 61 13.11 -1.54 6.41
C VAL A 61 12.75 -0.82 5.11
N ASP A 62 12.44 -1.55 4.06
CA ASP A 62 12.07 -0.97 2.76
C ASP A 62 10.63 -0.48 2.72
N MET A 63 9.73 -1.21 3.39
CA MET A 63 8.33 -0.83 3.50
C MET A 63 7.78 -1.17 4.88
N VAL A 64 7.27 -0.18 5.59
CA VAL A 64 6.48 -0.36 6.81
C VAL A 64 5.01 -0.23 6.47
N VAL A 65 4.22 -1.22 6.88
CA VAL A 65 2.76 -1.30 6.61
C VAL A 65 2.01 -1.05 7.91
N GLY A 66 1.16 -0.04 7.94
CA GLY A 66 0.27 0.22 9.08
C GLY A 66 -0.82 -0.84 9.17
N ASP A 67 -0.72 -1.71 10.17
CA ASP A 67 -1.64 -2.83 10.38
C ASP A 67 -2.82 -2.40 11.27
N ARG A 68 -3.94 -2.09 10.64
CA ARG A 68 -5.21 -1.77 11.31
C ARG A 68 -5.91 -3.02 11.81
N LEU A 69 -5.76 -4.14 11.10
CA LEU A 69 -6.56 -5.35 11.30
C LEU A 69 -6.18 -6.08 12.59
N SER A 70 -4.96 -5.86 13.11
CA SER A 70 -4.51 -6.40 14.40
C SER A 70 -4.90 -5.52 15.60
N SER A 71 -5.53 -4.37 15.37
CA SER A 71 -5.98 -3.43 16.40
C SER A 71 -7.50 -3.44 16.60
N THR A 72 -8.09 -2.29 16.88
CA THR A 72 -9.52 -2.09 17.15
C THR A 72 -10.42 -2.05 15.90
N TYR A 73 -9.85 -2.16 14.69
CA TYR A 73 -10.57 -2.00 13.42
C TYR A 73 -11.85 -2.82 13.30
N PHE A 74 -11.85 -4.09 13.74
CA PHE A 74 -13.01 -4.96 13.65
C PHE A 74 -14.11 -4.63 14.67
N THR A 75 -13.77 -3.97 15.76
CA THR A 75 -14.74 -3.52 16.78
C THR A 75 -15.46 -2.25 16.33
N GLU A 76 -14.79 -1.40 15.57
CA GLU A 76 -15.30 -0.12 15.10
C GLU A 76 -15.97 -0.22 13.72
N ASN A 77 -15.43 -0.99 12.79
CA ASN A 77 -15.97 -1.18 11.45
C ASN A 77 -16.89 -2.42 11.32
N LYS A 78 -18.18 -2.23 11.52
CA LYS A 78 -19.21 -3.29 11.44
C LYS A 78 -19.69 -3.61 9.99
N ARG A 79 -18.83 -3.47 8.97
CA ARG A 79 -19.17 -3.76 7.56
C ARG A 79 -18.71 -5.18 7.18
N PRO A 80 -19.57 -6.23 7.30
CA PRO A 80 -19.14 -7.63 7.18
C PRO A 80 -18.57 -7.98 5.80
N PHE A 81 -19.11 -7.42 4.71
CA PHE A 81 -18.62 -7.69 3.36
C PHE A 81 -17.26 -7.04 3.07
N HIS A 82 -16.96 -5.90 3.67
CA HIS A 82 -15.68 -5.23 3.52
C HIS A 82 -14.56 -6.01 4.23
N ASN A 83 -14.84 -6.53 5.41
CA ASN A 83 -13.91 -7.34 6.19
C ASN A 83 -13.59 -8.68 5.51
N PHE A 84 -14.62 -9.31 4.90
CA PHE A 84 -14.43 -10.52 4.10
C PHE A 84 -13.53 -10.27 2.87
N GLY A 85 -13.76 -9.18 2.13
CA GLY A 85 -12.94 -8.79 0.98
C GLY A 85 -11.47 -8.59 1.35
N ASN A 86 -11.19 -7.83 2.42
CA ASN A 86 -9.82 -7.62 2.91
C ASN A 86 -9.14 -8.93 3.32
N SER A 87 -9.86 -9.81 4.03
CA SER A 87 -9.34 -11.11 4.44
C SER A 87 -9.03 -12.02 3.24
N LEU A 88 -9.89 -12.02 2.22
CA LEU A 88 -9.70 -12.78 1.00
C LEU A 88 -8.46 -12.30 0.23
N VAL A 89 -8.34 -10.99 -0.02
CA VAL A 89 -7.21 -10.38 -0.72
C VAL A 89 -5.90 -10.67 0.02
N ARG A 90 -5.87 -10.46 1.35
CA ARG A 90 -4.71 -10.81 2.19
C ARG A 90 -4.30 -12.27 2.05
N LYS A 91 -5.27 -13.19 2.17
CA LYS A 91 -5.00 -14.63 2.06
C LYS A 91 -4.49 -15.01 0.68
N CYS A 92 -5.07 -14.48 -0.38
CA CYS A 92 -4.60 -14.70 -1.75
C CYS A 92 -3.15 -14.26 -1.94
N ILE A 93 -2.81 -13.03 -1.54
CA ILE A 93 -1.45 -12.49 -1.70
C ILE A 93 -0.45 -13.27 -0.85
N ASN A 94 -0.77 -13.53 0.42
CA ASN A 94 0.14 -14.25 1.31
C ASN A 94 0.43 -15.67 0.83
N ILE A 95 -0.56 -16.36 0.24
CA ILE A 95 -0.36 -17.70 -0.35
C ILE A 95 0.40 -17.62 -1.67
N MET A 96 -0.01 -16.73 -2.60
CA MET A 96 0.57 -16.64 -3.94
C MET A 96 2.02 -16.16 -3.91
N PHE A 97 2.33 -15.23 -3.03
CA PHE A 97 3.64 -14.58 -2.93
C PHE A 97 4.46 -15.00 -1.71
N LYS A 98 3.98 -15.98 -0.91
CA LYS A 98 4.67 -16.52 0.29
C LYS A 98 5.12 -15.44 1.27
N THR A 99 4.26 -14.48 1.57
CA THR A 99 4.53 -13.33 2.44
C THR A 99 3.65 -13.35 3.69
N GLN A 100 3.91 -12.44 4.64
CA GLN A 100 3.16 -12.28 5.89
C GLN A 100 2.74 -10.82 6.13
N ILE A 101 2.14 -10.20 5.11
CA ILE A 101 1.60 -8.86 5.26
C ILE A 101 0.21 -8.96 5.89
N ASN A 102 0.01 -8.22 6.99
CA ASN A 102 -1.25 -8.28 7.75
C ASN A 102 -2.35 -7.43 7.13
N ASP A 103 -2.06 -6.21 6.71
CA ASP A 103 -3.02 -5.30 6.08
C ASP A 103 -2.52 -4.81 4.72
N ILE A 104 -3.01 -5.44 3.64
CA ILE A 104 -2.58 -5.14 2.28
C ILE A 104 -3.25 -3.89 1.73
N MET A 105 -4.43 -3.55 2.25
CA MET A 105 -5.26 -2.46 1.72
C MET A 105 -5.18 -1.19 2.55
N THR A 106 -4.21 -1.09 3.47
CA THR A 106 -3.98 0.13 4.22
C THR A 106 -3.30 1.19 3.36
N GLY A 107 -3.77 2.44 3.49
CA GLY A 107 -3.13 3.61 2.90
C GLY A 107 -2.00 4.19 3.76
N TYR A 108 -1.79 3.70 4.99
CA TYR A 108 -0.75 4.21 5.88
C TYR A 108 0.52 3.37 5.77
N ARG A 109 1.51 3.92 5.10
CA ARG A 109 2.77 3.22 4.82
C ARG A 109 3.96 4.16 4.88
N ALA A 110 5.12 3.61 5.28
CA ALA A 110 6.40 4.29 5.11
C ALA A 110 7.30 3.49 4.16
N PHE A 111 8.14 4.20 3.41
CA PHE A 111 8.96 3.60 2.36
C PHE A 111 10.39 4.12 2.41
N SER A 112 11.34 3.24 2.07
CA SER A 112 12.73 3.62 1.80
C SER A 112 12.85 4.34 0.46
N TYR A 113 13.95 5.07 0.29
CA TYR A 113 14.34 5.65 -1.01
C TYR A 113 14.42 4.57 -2.09
N GLN A 114 15.02 3.42 -1.78
CA GLN A 114 15.19 2.31 -2.72
C GLN A 114 13.84 1.77 -3.21
N PHE A 115 12.87 1.59 -2.30
CA PHE A 115 11.51 1.21 -2.68
C PHE A 115 10.91 2.19 -3.68
N VAL A 116 10.90 3.49 -3.32
CA VAL A 116 10.25 4.54 -4.12
C VAL A 116 10.86 4.67 -5.52
N LYS A 117 12.18 4.61 -5.63
CA LYS A 117 12.86 4.76 -6.92
C LYS A 117 12.80 3.51 -7.81
N SER A 118 12.51 2.33 -7.25
CA SER A 118 12.33 1.09 -8.02
C SER A 118 10.87 0.79 -8.37
N PHE A 119 9.90 1.44 -7.71
CA PHE A 119 8.48 1.14 -7.88
C PHE A 119 7.90 1.76 -9.15
N PRO A 120 7.39 0.95 -10.11
CA PRO A 120 7.00 1.44 -11.45
C PRO A 120 5.67 2.18 -11.48
N VAL A 121 4.84 2.09 -10.46
CA VAL A 121 3.48 2.69 -10.33
C VAL A 121 2.63 2.48 -11.59
N LEU A 122 2.12 1.28 -11.80
CA LEU A 122 1.30 0.94 -12.97
C LEU A 122 -0.18 1.24 -12.75
N SER A 123 -0.65 1.10 -11.51
CA SER A 123 -2.05 1.31 -11.11
C SER A 123 -2.41 2.79 -11.06
N LYS A 124 -3.68 3.10 -11.36
CA LYS A 124 -4.20 4.48 -11.35
C LYS A 124 -5.09 4.79 -10.15
N GLY A 125 -5.68 3.77 -9.54
CA GLY A 125 -6.67 3.86 -8.47
C GLY A 125 -6.21 3.30 -7.13
N PHE A 126 -7.16 2.75 -6.38
CA PHE A 126 -6.94 2.17 -5.05
C PHE A 126 -6.19 0.83 -5.07
N GLU A 127 -6.08 0.19 -6.23
CA GLU A 127 -5.29 -1.03 -6.40
C GLU A 127 -3.78 -0.81 -6.19
N ILE A 128 -3.35 0.45 -6.04
CA ILE A 128 -1.95 0.83 -5.84
C ILE A 128 -1.35 0.24 -4.55
N GLU A 129 -2.11 0.14 -3.45
CA GLU A 129 -1.63 -0.44 -2.20
C GLU A 129 -1.29 -1.93 -2.36
N THR A 130 -2.11 -2.64 -3.14
CA THR A 130 -1.86 -4.03 -3.50
C THR A 130 -0.63 -4.16 -4.38
N GLU A 131 -0.47 -3.30 -5.37
CA GLU A 131 0.70 -3.27 -6.26
C GLU A 131 1.99 -3.01 -5.48
N MET A 132 1.99 -2.07 -4.53
CA MET A 132 3.13 -1.80 -3.64
C MET A 132 3.54 -3.04 -2.85
N SER A 133 2.56 -3.76 -2.29
CA SER A 133 2.82 -4.97 -1.52
C SER A 133 3.43 -6.08 -2.38
N ILE A 134 2.89 -6.30 -3.58
CA ILE A 134 3.41 -7.31 -4.51
C ILE A 134 4.82 -6.93 -4.99
N HIS A 135 5.07 -5.66 -5.30
CA HIS A 135 6.39 -5.18 -5.71
C HIS A 135 7.45 -5.41 -4.63
N ALA A 136 7.13 -5.06 -3.37
CA ALA A 136 8.06 -5.28 -2.26
C ALA A 136 8.44 -6.76 -2.12
N VAL A 137 7.46 -7.65 -2.25
CA VAL A 137 7.69 -9.11 -2.16
C VAL A 137 8.48 -9.63 -3.36
N ASP A 138 8.13 -9.22 -4.58
CA ASP A 138 8.84 -9.60 -5.80
C ASP A 138 10.33 -9.23 -5.76
N LYS A 139 10.63 -8.06 -5.21
CA LYS A 139 12.01 -7.57 -5.07
C LYS A 139 12.73 -8.05 -3.81
N ASN A 140 12.13 -8.97 -3.05
CA ASN A 140 12.64 -9.45 -1.76
C ASN A 140 13.02 -8.30 -0.81
N MET A 141 12.23 -7.24 -0.80
CA MET A 141 12.43 -6.10 0.07
C MET A 141 12.01 -6.44 1.51
N TYR A 142 12.66 -5.79 2.47
CA TYR A 142 12.35 -6.00 3.88
C TYR A 142 11.07 -5.24 4.27
N ILE A 143 10.05 -6.01 4.70
CA ILE A 143 8.73 -5.49 5.06
C ILE A 143 8.48 -5.71 6.55
N GLU A 144 8.07 -4.67 7.28
CA GLU A 144 7.56 -4.78 8.65
C GLU A 144 6.12 -4.29 8.75
N ASN A 145 5.35 -4.90 9.68
CA ASN A 145 4.03 -4.42 10.05
C ASN A 145 4.16 -3.54 11.32
N GLU A 146 3.47 -2.42 11.35
CA GLU A 146 3.29 -1.56 12.54
C GLU A 146 1.83 -1.60 12.93
N VAL A 147 1.52 -2.11 14.11
CA VAL A 147 0.14 -2.11 14.61
C VAL A 147 -0.25 -0.68 14.94
N ILE A 148 -1.30 -0.21 14.27
CA ILE A 148 -1.80 1.15 14.40
C ILE A 148 -3.25 1.14 14.84
N GLU A 149 -3.66 2.17 15.56
CA GLU A 149 -5.07 2.45 15.79
C GLU A 149 -5.72 2.98 14.52
N TYR A 150 -7.01 2.71 14.36
CA TYR A 150 -7.81 3.24 13.28
C TYR A 150 -8.95 4.08 13.87
N ARG A 151 -9.07 5.32 13.43
CA ARG A 151 -10.14 6.22 13.87
C ARG A 151 -11.28 6.21 12.88
N ASP A 152 -12.50 6.29 13.39
CA ASP A 152 -13.66 6.48 12.53
C ASP A 152 -13.57 7.82 11.79
N ARG A 153 -14.07 7.84 10.58
CA ARG A 153 -14.10 9.07 9.77
C ARG A 153 -14.93 10.14 10.45
N PRO A 154 -14.53 11.41 10.32
CA PRO A 154 -15.36 12.53 10.77
C PRO A 154 -16.77 12.47 10.14
N GLU A 155 -17.78 12.92 10.89
CA GLU A 155 -19.16 13.00 10.41
C GLU A 155 -19.23 13.82 9.11
N GLY A 156 -19.97 13.31 8.12
CA GLY A 156 -20.11 13.94 6.80
C GLY A 156 -19.04 13.53 5.78
N SER A 157 -18.06 12.72 6.15
CA SER A 157 -17.07 12.16 5.21
C SER A 157 -17.58 10.86 4.59
N GLU A 158 -17.67 10.81 3.25
CA GLU A 158 -18.08 9.61 2.52
C GLU A 158 -16.87 8.87 1.92
N SER A 159 -16.93 7.54 1.96
CA SER A 159 -15.93 6.70 1.29
C SER A 159 -16.12 6.75 -0.23
N LYS A 160 -15.11 7.19 -0.96
CA LYS A 160 -15.07 7.13 -2.42
C LYS A 160 -14.81 5.71 -2.98
N LEU A 161 -14.55 4.75 -2.11
CA LEU A 161 -14.26 3.36 -2.47
C LEU A 161 -15.55 2.60 -2.75
N ASN A 162 -15.68 2.05 -3.96
CA ASN A 162 -16.78 1.15 -4.31
C ASN A 162 -16.33 -0.30 -4.11
N THR A 163 -16.92 -0.96 -3.10
CA THR A 163 -16.49 -2.29 -2.64
C THR A 163 -16.46 -3.33 -3.77
N TYR A 164 -17.40 -3.32 -4.69
CA TYR A 164 -17.47 -4.32 -5.76
C TYR A 164 -16.53 -4.00 -6.94
N SER A 165 -16.59 -2.78 -7.47
CA SER A 165 -15.79 -2.39 -8.63
C SER A 165 -14.29 -2.31 -8.31
N ASP A 166 -13.95 -1.75 -7.15
CA ASP A 166 -12.55 -1.64 -6.73
C ASP A 166 -12.01 -2.98 -6.25
N GLY A 167 -12.82 -3.80 -5.58
CA GLY A 167 -12.47 -5.18 -5.23
C GLY A 167 -12.14 -6.03 -6.47
N PHE A 168 -12.95 -5.92 -7.54
CA PHE A 168 -12.68 -6.61 -8.80
C PHE A 168 -11.38 -6.12 -9.46
N ARG A 169 -11.10 -4.80 -9.43
CA ARG A 169 -9.85 -4.24 -9.94
C ARG A 169 -8.64 -4.77 -9.18
N VAL A 170 -8.73 -4.84 -7.85
CA VAL A 170 -7.68 -5.42 -7.00
C VAL A 170 -7.39 -6.87 -7.39
N LEU A 171 -8.41 -7.72 -7.50
CA LEU A 171 -8.24 -9.12 -7.91
C LEU A 171 -7.64 -9.25 -9.32
N LYS A 172 -8.09 -8.42 -10.26
CA LYS A 172 -7.51 -8.37 -11.61
C LYS A 172 -6.04 -7.95 -11.59
N THR A 173 -5.67 -6.99 -10.75
CA THR A 173 -4.29 -6.54 -10.59
C THR A 173 -3.42 -7.65 -10.02
N ILE A 174 -3.89 -8.36 -8.98
CA ILE A 174 -3.19 -9.52 -8.41
C ILE A 174 -2.94 -10.58 -9.47
N ALA A 175 -3.97 -10.98 -10.21
CA ALA A 175 -3.85 -11.99 -11.27
C ALA A 175 -2.88 -11.55 -12.37
N LYS A 176 -2.97 -10.30 -12.83
CA LYS A 176 -2.07 -9.74 -13.86
C LYS A 176 -0.61 -9.75 -13.40
N LEU A 177 -0.34 -9.27 -12.19
CA LEU A 177 1.03 -9.21 -11.67
C LEU A 177 1.58 -10.61 -11.42
N TYR A 178 0.79 -11.52 -10.87
CA TYR A 178 1.20 -12.91 -10.65
C TYR A 178 1.56 -13.61 -11.96
N LEU A 179 0.72 -13.50 -12.99
CA LEU A 179 1.01 -14.09 -14.30
C LEU A 179 2.24 -13.46 -14.95
N SER A 180 2.42 -12.14 -14.83
CA SER A 180 3.62 -11.45 -15.33
C SER A 180 4.90 -11.97 -14.65
N LEU A 181 4.86 -12.18 -13.35
CA LEU A 181 6.01 -12.66 -12.58
C LEU A 181 6.35 -14.13 -12.89
N ILE A 182 5.35 -14.99 -13.09
CA ILE A 182 5.56 -16.38 -13.52
C ILE A 182 6.23 -16.42 -14.90
N HIS A 183 5.77 -15.62 -15.86
CA HIS A 183 6.36 -15.57 -17.19
C HIS A 183 7.80 -15.06 -17.22
N ILE A 184 8.20 -14.21 -16.29
CA ILE A 184 9.57 -13.72 -16.19
C ILE A 184 10.50 -14.79 -15.57
N SER A 185 9.97 -15.66 -14.71
CA SER A 185 10.74 -16.71 -14.02
C SER A 185 10.89 -18.01 -14.83
N GLU A 186 10.12 -18.24 -15.87
CA GLU A 186 10.16 -19.46 -16.70
C GLU A 186 11.19 -19.52 -17.85
N PRO A 187 11.76 -18.44 -18.40
CA PRO A 187 12.65 -18.54 -19.56
C PRO A 187 13.97 -19.28 -19.28
N THR A 188 14.34 -19.44 -18.02
CA THR A 188 15.64 -20.05 -17.67
C THR A 188 15.64 -21.59 -17.72
N ARG A 189 14.48 -22.24 -17.80
CA ARG A 189 14.37 -23.71 -17.88
C ARG A 189 14.47 -24.30 -19.29
N GLN A 190 14.30 -23.49 -20.33
CA GLN A 190 14.38 -23.97 -21.73
C GLN A 190 15.75 -23.76 -22.39
N ALA A 191 16.71 -23.15 -21.69
CA ALA A 191 18.06 -22.92 -22.23
C ALA A 191 19.10 -23.98 -21.79
N GLU A 192 18.67 -25.02 -21.09
CA GLU A 192 19.57 -26.13 -20.62
C GLU A 192 19.22 -27.49 -21.25
N ILE A 193 18.83 -27.53 -22.53
CA ILE A 193 18.76 -28.77 -23.30
C ILE A 193 19.60 -28.64 -24.56
#